data_f382b1ca5b2814f10133677010635e7d
#
_entry.id   f382b1ca5b2814f10133677010635e7d
#
_cell.length_a   1.000
_cell.length_b   1.000
_cell.length_c   1.000
_cell.angle_alpha   90.00
_cell.angle_beta   90.00
_cell.angle_gamma   90.00
#
_symmetry.space_group_name_H-M   'P 1'
#
loop_
_entity.id
_entity.type
_entity.pdbx_description
1 polymer ?
#
loop_
_entity_poly.entity_id
_entity_poly.type
_entity_poly.pdbx_seq_one_letter_code
_entity_poly.pdbx_strand_id
1 'polypeptide(L)'
;MTVAAVVVVHEPVAELARCLEALVPQVDELVVVENLGGTVVQGVQVIENERPLGYAANANRGIAETSAPYVVVCNPDTEAGPDAVAALRSFAELHPRAGIVGPELRHPDGTLNLSRRRFPTVSGTVVRRTPLRRVLGGTQRAHYGLDERPDEPVQGDWLLGAFLLLRREMLEELGGFDEGFRLYGEDIDLAYRAAKVGWERWYVPQAKVVHAHQAVTDRRLLTRRTWWHWRGIARFVRKHPERLKAL
;
A
#
# COMPACT_ATOMS: atom_id res chain seq x y z
N MET A 1 10.97 -19.23 -3.47
CA MET A 1 11.83 -18.04 -3.78
C MET A 1 11.97 -17.18 -2.54
N THR A 2 13.01 -16.36 -2.45
CA THR A 2 13.27 -15.44 -1.32
C THR A 2 12.35 -14.21 -1.36
N VAL A 3 12.10 -13.63 -0.19
CA VAL A 3 11.28 -12.44 0.01
C VAL A 3 12.06 -11.42 0.82
N ALA A 4 12.11 -10.18 0.36
CA ALA A 4 12.56 -9.03 1.13
C ALA A 4 11.37 -8.29 1.76
N ALA A 5 11.61 -7.55 2.84
CA ALA A 5 10.66 -6.58 3.35
C ALA A 5 11.29 -5.20 3.50
N VAL A 6 10.52 -4.18 3.14
CA VAL A 6 10.83 -2.75 3.30
C VAL A 6 9.76 -2.12 4.18
N VAL A 7 10.14 -1.69 5.36
CA VAL A 7 9.25 -0.98 6.29
C VAL A 7 9.51 0.52 6.19
N VAL A 8 8.48 1.30 5.81
CA VAL A 8 8.61 2.74 5.60
C VAL A 8 8.12 3.52 6.81
N VAL A 9 9.04 4.16 7.54
CA VAL A 9 8.79 4.91 8.76
C VAL A 9 8.86 6.42 8.49
N HIS A 10 7.73 7.10 8.52
CA HIS A 10 7.69 8.57 8.38
C HIS A 10 7.90 9.30 9.68
N GLU A 11 7.31 8.80 10.75
CA GLU A 11 7.38 9.29 12.11
C GLU A 11 7.52 8.07 13.03
N PRO A 12 8.24 8.16 14.14
CA PRO A 12 8.34 7.07 15.10
C PRO A 12 6.96 6.63 15.59
N VAL A 13 6.71 5.32 15.57
CA VAL A 13 5.46 4.73 16.04
C VAL A 13 5.75 3.58 16.99
N ALA A 14 4.93 3.42 18.01
CA ALA A 14 5.10 2.37 19.02
C ALA A 14 4.91 0.95 18.44
N GLU A 15 4.17 0.86 17.36
CA GLU A 15 3.84 -0.39 16.66
C GLU A 15 5.02 -0.99 15.89
N LEU A 16 6.07 -0.22 15.59
CA LEU A 16 7.22 -0.67 14.78
C LEU A 16 7.85 -1.95 15.32
N ALA A 17 8.03 -2.07 16.64
CA ALA A 17 8.61 -3.26 17.24
C ALA A 17 7.81 -4.53 16.89
N ARG A 18 6.48 -4.48 17.04
CA ARG A 18 5.58 -5.60 16.71
C ARG A 18 5.57 -5.90 15.20
N CYS A 19 5.64 -4.86 14.37
CA CYS A 19 5.77 -5.03 12.92
C CYS A 19 7.03 -5.83 12.57
N LEU A 20 8.17 -5.47 13.14
CA LEU A 20 9.44 -6.14 12.88
C LEU A 20 9.47 -7.56 13.47
N GLU A 21 8.99 -7.76 14.69
CA GLU A 21 8.87 -9.09 15.32
C GLU A 21 8.03 -10.04 14.46
N ALA A 22 6.96 -9.54 13.84
CA ALA A 22 6.10 -10.33 12.97
C ALA A 22 6.74 -10.62 11.60
N LEU A 23 7.59 -9.73 11.08
CA LEU A 23 8.21 -9.86 9.75
C LEU A 23 9.51 -10.68 9.75
N VAL A 24 10.38 -10.49 10.76
CA VAL A 24 11.71 -11.14 10.83
C VAL A 24 11.65 -12.64 10.55
N PRO A 25 10.73 -13.45 11.13
CA PRO A 25 10.70 -14.89 10.86
C PRO A 25 10.14 -15.26 9.47
N GLN A 26 9.62 -14.31 8.68
CA GLN A 26 8.92 -14.58 7.43
C GLN A 26 9.66 -14.09 6.18
N VAL A 27 10.77 -13.35 6.34
CA VAL A 27 11.50 -12.74 5.22
C VAL A 27 12.99 -13.04 5.28
N ASP A 28 13.64 -13.02 4.12
CA ASP A 28 15.09 -13.31 4.01
C ASP A 28 15.93 -12.04 4.14
N GLU A 29 15.38 -10.89 3.75
CA GLU A 29 16.00 -9.56 3.81
C GLU A 29 15.01 -8.59 4.47
N LEU A 30 15.48 -7.72 5.37
CA LEU A 30 14.63 -6.71 6.03
C LEU A 30 15.34 -5.38 6.12
N VAL A 31 14.71 -4.35 5.57
CA VAL A 31 15.20 -2.97 5.54
C VAL A 31 14.16 -2.03 6.14
N VAL A 32 14.56 -1.18 7.05
CA VAL A 32 13.74 -0.07 7.56
C VAL A 32 14.25 1.22 6.93
N VAL A 33 13.36 2.02 6.36
CA VAL A 33 13.68 3.35 5.82
C VAL A 33 12.94 4.40 6.62
N GLU A 34 13.68 5.32 7.25
CA GLU A 34 13.10 6.33 8.14
C GLU A 34 13.48 7.77 7.80
N ASN A 35 12.57 8.69 8.13
CA ASN A 35 12.71 10.11 7.81
C ASN A 35 13.34 10.95 8.92
N LEU A 36 13.19 10.58 10.17
CA LEU A 36 13.54 11.43 11.32
C LEU A 36 14.72 10.91 12.15
N GLY A 37 15.21 9.73 11.81
CA GLY A 37 16.29 9.07 12.54
C GLY A 37 15.89 8.59 13.95
N GLY A 38 16.78 7.84 14.56
CA GLY A 38 16.64 7.38 15.93
C GLY A 38 16.08 5.97 16.09
N THR A 39 15.68 5.31 15.02
CA THR A 39 15.31 3.89 15.08
C THR A 39 16.58 3.04 15.15
N VAL A 40 16.77 2.36 16.26
CA VAL A 40 17.84 1.36 16.39
C VAL A 40 17.19 0.00 16.55
N VAL A 41 17.39 -0.88 15.58
CA VAL A 41 16.90 -2.27 15.63
C VAL A 41 18.08 -3.21 15.42
N GLN A 42 18.37 -4.04 16.42
CA GLN A 42 19.48 -4.96 16.34
C GLN A 42 19.24 -6.00 15.24
N GLY A 43 20.23 -6.16 14.36
CA GLY A 43 20.17 -7.13 13.25
C GLY A 43 19.31 -6.74 12.06
N VAL A 44 18.80 -5.49 12.00
CA VAL A 44 18.04 -4.97 10.88
C VAL A 44 18.77 -3.77 10.25
N GLN A 45 18.86 -3.75 8.92
CA GLN A 45 19.40 -2.60 8.20
C GLN A 45 18.44 -1.42 8.30
N VAL A 46 18.92 -0.28 8.82
CA VAL A 46 18.16 0.96 8.90
C VAL A 46 18.79 2.00 7.98
N ILE A 47 17.99 2.61 7.13
CA ILE A 47 18.37 3.69 6.21
C ILE A 47 17.76 4.98 6.70
N GLU A 48 18.56 5.88 7.21
CA GLU A 48 18.15 7.22 7.59
C GLU A 48 18.19 8.19 6.41
N ASN A 49 17.20 9.06 6.32
CA ASN A 49 17.19 10.13 5.33
C ASN A 49 17.76 11.42 5.93
N GLU A 50 18.63 12.10 5.20
CA GLU A 50 19.12 13.44 5.57
C GLU A 50 18.01 14.49 5.68
N ARG A 51 16.91 14.26 4.99
CA ARG A 51 15.69 15.10 5.00
C ARG A 51 14.45 14.24 4.78
N PRO A 52 13.28 14.63 5.30
CA PRO A 52 12.06 13.87 5.12
C PRO A 52 11.66 13.73 3.64
N LEU A 53 11.63 12.49 3.16
CA LEU A 53 11.16 12.10 1.82
C LEU A 53 9.68 11.69 1.85
N GLY A 54 9.08 11.51 0.66
CA GLY A 54 7.74 10.92 0.50
C GLY A 54 7.75 9.40 0.65
N TYR A 55 6.56 8.81 0.83
CA TYR A 55 6.42 7.35 0.95
C TYR A 55 7.03 6.61 -0.26
N ALA A 56 6.69 7.03 -1.48
CA ALA A 56 7.19 6.44 -2.71
C ALA A 56 8.73 6.42 -2.78
N ALA A 57 9.38 7.56 -2.43
CA ALA A 57 10.84 7.65 -2.44
C ALA A 57 11.48 6.76 -1.37
N ASN A 58 10.89 6.69 -0.18
CA ASN A 58 11.36 5.79 0.88
C ASN A 58 11.20 4.32 0.49
N ALA A 59 10.08 3.94 -0.10
CA ALA A 59 9.85 2.60 -0.60
C ALA A 59 10.88 2.21 -1.67
N ASN A 60 11.10 3.07 -2.67
CA ASN A 60 12.09 2.83 -3.72
C ASN A 60 13.52 2.70 -3.14
N ARG A 61 13.87 3.56 -2.17
CA ARG A 61 15.16 3.52 -1.51
C ARG A 61 15.41 2.19 -0.79
N GLY A 62 14.40 1.70 -0.06
CA GLY A 62 14.48 0.39 0.59
C GLY A 62 14.51 -0.77 -0.40
N ILE A 63 13.71 -0.71 -1.47
CA ILE A 63 13.70 -1.73 -2.54
C ILE A 63 15.07 -1.84 -3.21
N ALA A 64 15.76 -0.72 -3.42
CA ALA A 64 17.10 -0.69 -4.03
C ALA A 64 18.17 -1.40 -3.18
N GLU A 65 18.00 -1.48 -1.87
CA GLU A 65 18.90 -2.16 -0.93
C GLU A 65 18.59 -3.66 -0.77
N THR A 66 17.62 -4.19 -1.53
CA THR A 66 17.23 -5.59 -1.50
C THR A 66 17.39 -6.26 -2.85
N SER A 67 17.55 -7.58 -2.85
CA SER A 67 17.79 -8.38 -4.07
C SER A 67 16.72 -9.45 -4.34
N ALA A 68 15.89 -9.78 -3.37
CA ALA A 68 14.90 -10.84 -3.48
C ALA A 68 13.90 -10.60 -4.62
N PRO A 69 13.41 -11.67 -5.31
CA PRO A 69 12.47 -11.57 -6.43
C PRO A 69 11.08 -11.04 -6.02
N TYR A 70 10.76 -11.10 -4.73
CA TYR A 70 9.55 -10.53 -4.15
C TYR A 70 9.91 -9.56 -3.02
N VAL A 71 9.23 -8.43 -2.97
CA VAL A 71 9.45 -7.42 -1.94
C VAL A 71 8.12 -7.07 -1.27
N VAL A 72 8.04 -7.29 0.03
CA VAL A 72 6.97 -6.72 0.84
C VAL A 72 7.30 -5.26 1.13
N VAL A 73 6.41 -4.34 0.78
CA VAL A 73 6.49 -2.94 1.19
C VAL A 73 5.33 -2.67 2.14
N CYS A 74 5.65 -2.21 3.35
CA CYS A 74 4.61 -2.03 4.37
C CYS A 74 4.81 -0.82 5.27
N ASN A 75 3.73 -0.46 5.94
CA ASN A 75 3.72 0.55 7.00
C ASN A 75 4.25 -0.03 8.32
N PRO A 76 4.81 0.80 9.20
CA PRO A 76 5.36 0.35 10.49
C PRO A 76 4.29 0.00 11.53
N ASP A 77 3.02 0.30 11.25
CA ASP A 77 1.85 -0.02 12.09
C ASP A 77 1.07 -1.24 11.58
N THR A 78 1.74 -2.13 10.84
CA THR A 78 1.19 -3.41 10.37
C THR A 78 1.81 -4.58 11.13
N GLU A 79 1.02 -5.62 11.40
CA GLU A 79 1.46 -6.86 12.06
C GLU A 79 1.02 -8.05 11.20
N ALA A 80 1.97 -8.69 10.55
CA ALA A 80 1.72 -9.84 9.70
C ALA A 80 1.38 -11.08 10.53
N GLY A 81 0.29 -11.76 10.18
CA GLY A 81 0.01 -13.08 10.76
C GLY A 81 1.11 -14.10 10.41
N PRO A 82 1.21 -15.22 11.13
CA PRO A 82 2.36 -16.13 11.05
C PRO A 82 2.73 -16.62 9.64
N ASP A 83 1.75 -16.81 8.77
CA ASP A 83 1.94 -17.33 7.40
C ASP A 83 1.58 -16.31 6.32
N ALA A 84 1.42 -15.04 6.69
CA ALA A 84 0.90 -14.03 5.77
C ALA A 84 1.81 -13.84 4.54
N VAL A 85 3.13 -13.70 4.76
CA VAL A 85 4.09 -13.53 3.67
C VAL A 85 4.19 -14.79 2.82
N ALA A 86 4.18 -15.98 3.45
CA ALA A 86 4.23 -17.25 2.75
C ALA A 86 2.99 -17.45 1.84
N ALA A 87 1.80 -17.09 2.31
CA ALA A 87 0.57 -17.17 1.51
C ALA A 87 0.60 -16.23 0.31
N LEU A 88 1.02 -14.96 0.48
CA LEU A 88 1.16 -14.00 -0.61
C LEU A 88 2.20 -14.47 -1.64
N ARG A 89 3.37 -14.94 -1.19
CA ARG A 89 4.44 -15.46 -2.05
C ARG A 89 3.95 -16.67 -2.85
N SER A 90 3.38 -17.67 -2.19
CA SER A 90 2.92 -18.90 -2.84
C SER A 90 1.87 -18.59 -3.91
N PHE A 91 0.96 -17.64 -3.63
CA PHE A 91 0.00 -17.18 -4.63
C PHE A 91 0.72 -16.53 -5.84
N ALA A 92 1.68 -15.63 -5.58
CA ALA A 92 2.43 -14.95 -6.65
C ALA A 92 3.26 -15.93 -7.51
N GLU A 93 3.82 -16.99 -6.90
CA GLU A 93 4.56 -18.03 -7.61
C GLU A 93 3.67 -18.82 -8.58
N LEU A 94 2.43 -19.11 -8.18
CA LEU A 94 1.44 -19.81 -9.02
C LEU A 94 0.83 -18.91 -10.10
N HIS A 95 0.95 -17.58 -9.97
CA HIS A 95 0.36 -16.60 -10.88
C HIS A 95 1.45 -15.68 -11.45
N PRO A 96 2.10 -16.07 -12.58
CA PRO A 96 3.25 -15.32 -13.10
C PRO A 96 2.98 -13.85 -13.44
N ARG A 97 1.72 -13.49 -13.73
CA ARG A 97 1.31 -12.10 -13.98
C ARG A 97 0.87 -11.33 -12.73
N ALA A 98 0.83 -11.97 -11.55
CA ALA A 98 0.57 -11.29 -10.28
C ALA A 98 1.77 -10.40 -9.91
N GLY A 99 1.65 -9.11 -10.21
CA GLY A 99 2.67 -8.10 -9.91
C GLY A 99 2.50 -7.46 -8.54
N ILE A 100 1.24 -7.30 -8.10
CA ILE A 100 0.87 -6.73 -6.79
C ILE A 100 -0.06 -7.72 -6.09
N VAL A 101 0.32 -8.17 -4.90
CA VAL A 101 -0.49 -9.09 -4.10
C VAL A 101 -0.66 -8.50 -2.70
N GLY A 102 -1.90 -8.36 -2.24
CA GLY A 102 -2.20 -7.78 -0.93
C GLY A 102 -3.06 -8.69 -0.06
N PRO A 103 -2.88 -8.63 1.26
CA PRO A 103 -3.58 -9.43 2.24
C PRO A 103 -4.98 -8.89 2.56
N GLU A 104 -5.73 -9.67 3.32
CA GLU A 104 -6.82 -9.17 4.14
C GLU A 104 -6.25 -8.32 5.28
N LEU A 105 -6.57 -7.02 5.26
CA LEU A 105 -6.22 -6.12 6.36
C LEU A 105 -7.35 -6.09 7.39
N ARG A 106 -6.99 -6.12 8.67
CA ARG A 106 -7.91 -5.98 9.80
C ARG A 106 -7.48 -4.85 10.71
N HIS A 107 -8.44 -4.21 11.35
CA HIS A 107 -8.17 -3.34 12.48
C HIS A 107 -7.81 -4.17 13.73
N PRO A 108 -7.18 -3.57 14.76
CA PRO A 108 -6.88 -4.27 16.02
C PRO A 108 -8.09 -4.86 16.74
N ASP A 109 -9.29 -4.32 16.50
CA ASP A 109 -10.55 -4.83 17.02
C ASP A 109 -11.10 -6.04 16.21
N GLY A 110 -10.34 -6.51 15.22
CA GLY A 110 -10.71 -7.62 14.33
C GLY A 110 -11.65 -7.23 13.18
N THR A 111 -12.14 -6.01 13.12
CA THR A 111 -12.99 -5.56 12.01
C THR A 111 -12.20 -5.46 10.72
N LEU A 112 -12.85 -5.72 9.58
CA LEU A 112 -12.21 -5.72 8.27
C LEU A 112 -11.84 -4.29 7.84
N ASN A 113 -10.58 -4.10 7.49
CA ASN A 113 -10.08 -2.91 6.83
C ASN A 113 -10.03 -3.17 5.31
N LEU A 114 -10.98 -2.62 4.58
CA LEU A 114 -11.17 -2.91 3.16
C LEU A 114 -9.98 -2.42 2.33
N SER A 115 -9.10 -3.35 1.95
CA SER A 115 -7.86 -3.08 1.21
C SER A 115 -8.04 -3.14 -0.30
N ARG A 116 -8.92 -4.01 -0.81
CA ARG A 116 -9.22 -4.13 -2.25
C ARG A 116 -10.20 -3.05 -2.70
N ARG A 117 -9.91 -2.36 -3.78
CA ARG A 117 -10.71 -1.22 -4.24
C ARG A 117 -10.74 -1.13 -5.77
N ARG A 118 -11.74 -0.45 -6.30
CA ARG A 118 -11.82 -0.02 -7.70
C ARG A 118 -11.11 1.32 -7.87
N PHE A 119 -10.60 1.58 -9.09
CA PHE A 119 -9.96 2.87 -9.37
C PHE A 119 -10.90 4.03 -9.09
N PRO A 120 -10.42 5.09 -8.43
CA PRO A 120 -11.25 6.25 -8.15
C PRO A 120 -11.69 6.94 -9.45
N THR A 121 -12.96 7.35 -9.50
CA THR A 121 -13.46 8.30 -10.48
C THR A 121 -13.35 9.71 -9.92
N VAL A 122 -13.27 10.72 -10.81
CA VAL A 122 -13.21 12.13 -10.37
C VAL A 122 -14.51 12.50 -9.64
N SER A 123 -15.68 12.14 -10.19
CA SER A 123 -16.98 12.37 -9.56
C SER A 123 -17.08 11.72 -8.20
N GLY A 124 -16.68 10.44 -8.09
CA GLY A 124 -16.67 9.70 -6.84
C GLY A 124 -15.73 10.32 -5.80
N THR A 125 -14.58 10.83 -6.22
CA THR A 125 -13.64 11.50 -5.31
C THR A 125 -14.19 12.82 -4.78
N VAL A 126 -14.83 13.63 -5.64
CA VAL A 126 -15.49 14.89 -5.24
C VAL A 126 -16.61 14.61 -4.24
N VAL A 127 -17.50 13.66 -4.52
CA VAL A 127 -18.59 13.32 -3.58
C VAL A 127 -18.05 12.85 -2.23
N ARG A 128 -17.03 11.96 -2.20
CA ARG A 128 -16.43 11.46 -0.95
C ARG A 128 -15.83 12.56 -0.08
N ARG A 129 -15.29 13.62 -0.69
CA ARG A 129 -14.58 14.71 -0.01
C ARG A 129 -15.44 15.95 0.26
N THR A 130 -16.71 15.92 -0.11
CA THR A 130 -17.67 17.00 0.13
C THR A 130 -18.79 16.57 1.07
N PRO A 131 -19.62 17.50 1.60
CA PRO A 131 -20.81 17.16 2.36
C PRO A 131 -21.81 16.25 1.63
N LEU A 132 -21.76 16.17 0.29
CA LEU A 132 -22.55 15.25 -0.54
C LEU A 132 -22.39 13.77 -0.15
N ARG A 133 -21.29 13.39 0.51
CA ARG A 133 -21.10 12.03 1.05
C ARG A 133 -22.21 11.58 2.01
N ARG A 134 -22.90 12.52 2.67
CA ARG A 134 -24.00 12.19 3.60
C ARG A 134 -25.23 11.66 2.88
N VAL A 135 -25.43 12.09 1.64
CA VAL A 135 -26.60 11.72 0.82
C VAL A 135 -26.25 10.58 -0.16
N LEU A 136 -25.07 10.60 -0.76
CA LEU A 136 -24.65 9.69 -1.83
C LEU A 136 -23.62 8.64 -1.36
N GLY A 137 -23.32 8.56 -0.06
CA GLY A 137 -22.26 7.73 0.48
C GLY A 137 -22.46 6.22 0.29
N GLY A 138 -23.69 5.74 0.34
CA GLY A 138 -24.02 4.31 0.14
C GLY A 138 -23.73 3.86 -1.30
N THR A 139 -24.17 4.62 -2.28
CA THR A 139 -23.94 4.33 -3.71
C THR A 139 -22.44 4.33 -4.05
N GLN A 140 -21.66 5.18 -3.35
CA GLN A 140 -20.22 5.23 -3.56
C GLN A 140 -19.47 4.05 -2.95
N ARG A 141 -19.90 3.54 -1.78
CA ARG A 141 -19.28 2.35 -1.19
C ARG A 141 -19.36 1.16 -2.15
N ALA A 142 -20.54 0.92 -2.73
CA ALA A 142 -20.74 -0.10 -3.75
C ALA A 142 -19.89 0.16 -5.01
N HIS A 143 -19.84 1.41 -5.49
CA HIS A 143 -19.03 1.77 -6.66
C HIS A 143 -17.53 1.49 -6.47
N TYR A 144 -16.99 1.70 -5.27
CA TYR A 144 -15.58 1.37 -4.95
C TYR A 144 -15.35 -0.09 -4.56
N GLY A 145 -16.36 -0.96 -4.60
CA GLY A 145 -16.26 -2.36 -4.20
C GLY A 145 -16.04 -2.55 -2.70
N LEU A 146 -16.43 -1.55 -1.89
CA LEU A 146 -16.22 -1.56 -0.44
C LEU A 146 -17.21 -2.46 0.31
N ASP A 147 -18.23 -2.98 -0.35
CA ASP A 147 -19.23 -3.88 0.24
C ASP A 147 -18.93 -5.36 -0.07
N GLU A 148 -17.95 -5.63 -0.94
CA GLU A 148 -17.56 -6.98 -1.32
C GLU A 148 -16.53 -7.54 -0.33
N ARG A 149 -16.78 -8.75 0.17
CA ARG A 149 -15.93 -9.47 1.12
C ARG A 149 -15.63 -10.86 0.58
N PRO A 150 -14.73 -10.97 -0.42
CA PRO A 150 -14.41 -12.27 -1.00
C PRO A 150 -13.57 -13.11 -0.01
N ASP A 151 -13.95 -14.38 0.12
CA ASP A 151 -13.22 -15.39 0.91
C ASP A 151 -12.13 -16.08 0.08
N GLU A 152 -12.16 -15.90 -1.26
CA GLU A 152 -11.20 -16.44 -2.20
C GLU A 152 -10.37 -15.33 -2.85
N PRO A 153 -9.19 -15.65 -3.39
CA PRO A 153 -8.37 -14.69 -4.11
C PRO A 153 -9.12 -14.05 -5.29
N VAL A 154 -9.07 -12.73 -5.37
CA VAL A 154 -9.79 -11.97 -6.40
C VAL A 154 -8.97 -10.76 -6.85
N GLN A 155 -9.06 -10.43 -8.15
CA GLN A 155 -8.43 -9.22 -8.67
C GLN A 155 -9.12 -7.96 -8.17
N GLY A 156 -8.32 -6.91 -7.95
CA GLY A 156 -8.78 -5.56 -7.68
C GLY A 156 -8.19 -4.60 -8.70
N ASP A 157 -8.76 -3.41 -8.79
CA ASP A 157 -8.11 -2.36 -9.57
C ASP A 157 -6.84 -1.88 -8.86
N TRP A 158 -6.91 -1.70 -7.54
CA TRP A 158 -5.78 -1.40 -6.69
C TRP A 158 -6.00 -1.92 -5.27
N LEU A 159 -4.90 -2.04 -4.53
CA LEU A 159 -4.87 -2.49 -3.15
C LEU A 159 -4.24 -1.41 -2.27
N LEU A 160 -4.70 -1.30 -1.03
CA LEU A 160 -4.18 -0.33 -0.08
C LEU A 160 -2.70 -0.58 0.21
N GLY A 161 -1.87 0.45 0.06
CA GLY A 161 -0.41 0.40 0.18
C GLY A 161 0.12 0.14 1.59
N ALA A 162 -0.75 -0.21 2.56
CA ALA A 162 -0.33 -0.50 3.93
C ALA A 162 0.53 -1.76 4.05
N PHE A 163 0.28 -2.79 3.22
CA PHE A 163 1.05 -4.02 3.15
C PHE A 163 0.86 -4.66 1.78
N LEU A 164 1.89 -4.67 0.95
CA LEU A 164 1.85 -5.22 -0.41
C LEU A 164 3.07 -6.08 -0.67
N LEU A 165 2.88 -7.28 -1.19
CA LEU A 165 3.94 -8.06 -1.82
C LEU A 165 4.01 -7.68 -3.30
N LEU A 166 5.16 -7.24 -3.74
CA LEU A 166 5.45 -6.74 -5.08
C LEU A 166 6.44 -7.66 -5.77
N ARG A 167 6.18 -7.99 -7.03
CA ARG A 167 7.14 -8.72 -7.88
C ARG A 167 8.23 -7.77 -8.35
N ARG A 168 9.50 -8.13 -8.17
CA ARG A 168 10.64 -7.30 -8.57
C ARG A 168 10.66 -7.02 -10.07
N GLU A 169 10.40 -8.02 -10.89
CA GLU A 169 10.30 -7.86 -12.35
C GLU A 169 9.30 -6.75 -12.76
N MET A 170 8.13 -6.69 -12.11
CA MET A 170 7.17 -5.61 -12.32
C MET A 170 7.74 -4.25 -11.87
N LEU A 171 8.39 -4.20 -10.72
CA LEU A 171 8.99 -2.95 -10.22
C LEU A 171 10.07 -2.42 -11.16
N GLU A 172 10.92 -3.29 -11.70
CA GLU A 172 11.97 -2.94 -12.66
C GLU A 172 11.35 -2.45 -13.99
N GLU A 173 10.35 -3.15 -14.53
CA GLU A 173 9.65 -2.73 -15.75
C GLU A 173 8.98 -1.36 -15.60
N LEU A 174 8.43 -1.06 -14.42
CA LEU A 174 7.72 0.19 -14.15
C LEU A 174 8.63 1.32 -13.62
N GLY A 175 9.88 1.04 -13.25
CA GLY A 175 10.77 1.98 -12.59
C GLY A 175 10.34 2.30 -11.15
N GLY A 176 9.74 1.33 -10.44
CA GLY A 176 9.31 1.47 -9.05
C GLY A 176 8.10 2.39 -8.85
N PHE A 177 7.96 2.92 -7.64
CA PHE A 177 6.95 3.94 -7.30
C PHE A 177 7.30 5.30 -7.91
N ASP A 178 6.30 6.07 -8.30
CA ASP A 178 6.49 7.46 -8.76
C ASP A 178 6.73 8.39 -7.55
N GLU A 179 7.96 8.83 -7.35
CA GLU A 179 8.40 9.68 -6.22
C GLU A 179 7.77 11.09 -6.20
N GLY A 180 7.13 11.48 -7.28
CA GLY A 180 6.35 12.71 -7.32
C GLY A 180 5.08 12.65 -6.43
N PHE A 181 4.67 11.47 -5.99
CA PHE A 181 3.69 11.29 -4.92
C PHE A 181 4.39 11.32 -3.57
N ARG A 182 4.16 12.36 -2.79
CA ARG A 182 4.77 12.48 -1.47
C ARG A 182 4.07 11.62 -0.42
N LEU A 183 2.74 11.59 -0.47
CA LEU A 183 1.88 10.80 0.41
C LEU A 183 0.50 10.68 -0.25
N TYR A 184 -0.04 9.47 -0.31
CA TYR A 184 -1.30 9.08 -0.95
C TYR A 184 -1.33 9.18 -2.49
N GLY A 185 -1.76 8.10 -3.11
CA GLY A 185 -1.93 7.94 -4.55
C GLY A 185 -0.78 7.23 -5.25
N GLU A 186 0.34 6.98 -4.56
CA GLU A 186 1.47 6.19 -5.05
C GLU A 186 1.08 4.73 -5.31
N ASP A 187 0.25 4.15 -4.45
CA ASP A 187 -0.30 2.79 -4.58
C ASP A 187 -1.29 2.69 -5.75
N ILE A 188 -2.16 3.70 -5.90
CA ILE A 188 -3.10 3.79 -7.02
C ILE A 188 -2.33 3.94 -8.34
N ASP A 189 -1.31 4.81 -8.39
CA ASP A 189 -0.50 5.06 -9.58
C ASP A 189 0.28 3.80 -9.99
N LEU A 190 0.93 3.12 -9.03
CA LEU A 190 1.65 1.88 -9.28
C LEU A 190 0.70 0.81 -9.84
N ALA A 191 -0.46 0.61 -9.21
CA ALA A 191 -1.45 -0.36 -9.64
C ALA A 191 -2.01 -0.03 -11.04
N TYR A 192 -2.21 1.25 -11.34
CA TYR A 192 -2.69 1.69 -12.66
C TYR A 192 -1.64 1.48 -13.75
N ARG A 193 -0.36 1.82 -13.50
CA ARG A 193 0.75 1.55 -14.43
C ARG A 193 0.94 0.05 -14.65
N ALA A 194 0.87 -0.74 -13.59
CA ALA A 194 0.91 -2.20 -13.66
C ALA A 194 -0.20 -2.75 -14.56
N ALA A 195 -1.44 -2.29 -14.38
CA ALA A 195 -2.57 -2.69 -15.21
C ALA A 195 -2.36 -2.39 -16.71
N LYS A 196 -1.76 -1.23 -17.03
CA LYS A 196 -1.54 -0.80 -18.43
C LYS A 196 -0.58 -1.70 -19.21
N VAL A 197 0.33 -2.37 -18.52
CA VAL A 197 1.30 -3.32 -19.12
C VAL A 197 0.95 -4.78 -18.83
N GLY A 198 -0.27 -5.03 -18.32
CA GLY A 198 -0.82 -6.38 -18.15
C GLY A 198 -0.41 -7.10 -16.87
N TRP A 199 0.18 -6.40 -15.86
CA TRP A 199 0.36 -6.97 -14.54
C TRP A 199 -0.95 -6.98 -13.77
N GLU A 200 -1.17 -8.05 -13.00
CA GLU A 200 -2.37 -8.27 -12.21
C GLU A 200 -2.18 -7.80 -10.75
N ARG A 201 -3.28 -7.42 -10.12
CA ARG A 201 -3.37 -6.97 -8.72
C ARG A 201 -4.36 -7.86 -8.00
N TRP A 202 -3.87 -8.66 -7.05
CA TRP A 202 -4.63 -9.70 -6.40
C TRP A 202 -4.78 -9.47 -4.90
N TYR A 203 -6.01 -9.53 -4.43
CA TYR A 203 -6.33 -9.63 -3.03
C TYR A 203 -6.37 -11.11 -2.64
N VAL A 204 -5.62 -11.49 -1.60
CA VAL A 204 -5.47 -12.87 -1.12
C VAL A 204 -5.92 -12.91 0.34
N PRO A 205 -7.19 -13.27 0.61
CA PRO A 205 -7.76 -13.22 1.96
C PRO A 205 -7.20 -14.26 2.93
N GLN A 206 -6.47 -15.27 2.44
CA GLN A 206 -5.76 -16.25 3.26
C GLN A 206 -4.60 -15.63 4.02
N ALA A 207 -3.95 -14.61 3.45
CA ALA A 207 -2.96 -13.80 4.14
C ALA A 207 -3.67 -12.77 5.04
N LYS A 208 -3.38 -12.78 6.33
CA LYS A 208 -4.01 -11.89 7.31
C LYS A 208 -2.99 -10.95 7.91
N VAL A 209 -3.28 -9.65 7.92
CA VAL A 209 -2.42 -8.63 8.49
C VAL A 209 -3.27 -7.66 9.32
N VAL A 210 -2.86 -7.40 10.54
CA VAL A 210 -3.45 -6.36 11.37
C VAL A 210 -2.82 -5.02 10.99
N HIS A 211 -3.62 -3.97 10.82
CA HIS A 211 -3.17 -2.62 10.53
C HIS A 211 -3.77 -1.66 11.55
N ALA A 212 -2.94 -1.17 12.45
CA ALA A 212 -3.36 -0.33 13.57
C ALA A 212 -3.80 1.08 13.16
N HIS A 213 -3.99 1.32 11.86
CA HIS A 213 -4.32 2.61 11.27
C HIS A 213 -5.39 3.38 12.01
N GLN A 214 -4.99 4.52 12.55
CA GLN A 214 -5.92 5.54 13.00
C GLN A 214 -6.31 6.40 11.78
N ALA A 215 -7.57 6.31 11.30
CA ALA A 215 -8.10 7.05 10.14
C ALA A 215 -8.12 8.59 10.39
N VAL A 216 -6.95 9.19 10.62
CA VAL A 216 -6.78 10.61 10.97
C VAL A 216 -7.19 11.55 9.82
N THR A 217 -7.07 11.09 8.58
CA THR A 217 -7.38 11.91 7.38
C THR A 217 -8.87 12.10 7.12
N ASP A 218 -9.74 11.22 7.62
CA ASP A 218 -11.18 11.32 7.37
C ASP A 218 -11.92 12.26 8.33
N ARG A 219 -11.28 12.65 9.43
CA ARG A 219 -11.91 13.45 10.49
C ARG A 219 -11.61 14.96 10.42
N ARG A 220 -10.57 15.41 9.68
CA ARG A 220 -10.18 16.82 9.60
C ARG A 220 -9.93 17.26 8.16
N LEU A 221 -10.76 18.19 7.65
CA LEU A 221 -10.74 18.65 6.25
C LEU A 221 -9.57 19.61 5.93
N LEU A 222 -8.94 20.23 6.93
CA LEU A 222 -7.89 21.26 6.76
C LEU A 222 -6.60 20.86 7.48
N THR A 223 -5.95 19.78 7.00
CA THR A 223 -4.65 19.32 7.50
C THR A 223 -3.62 19.26 6.38
N ARG A 224 -2.31 19.31 6.72
CA ARG A 224 -1.22 19.05 5.76
C ARG A 224 -1.44 17.73 5.01
N ARG A 225 -1.93 16.68 5.70
CA ARG A 225 -2.22 15.37 5.11
C ARG A 225 -3.34 15.45 4.07
N THR A 226 -4.41 16.22 4.32
CA THR A 226 -5.49 16.47 3.35
C THR A 226 -4.97 17.20 2.12
N TRP A 227 -4.10 18.20 2.30
CA TRP A 227 -3.49 18.92 1.19
C TRP A 227 -2.61 18.01 0.32
N TRP A 228 -1.79 17.14 0.92
CA TRP A 228 -1.01 16.13 0.18
C TRP A 228 -1.90 15.17 -0.59
N HIS A 229 -3.03 14.78 -0.02
CA HIS A 229 -4.00 13.93 -0.70
C HIS A 229 -4.58 14.59 -1.96
N TRP A 230 -4.96 15.87 -1.89
CA TRP A 230 -5.42 16.60 -3.07
C TRP A 230 -4.33 16.75 -4.13
N ARG A 231 -3.10 17.00 -3.73
CA ARG A 231 -1.96 17.02 -4.68
C ARG A 231 -1.75 15.66 -5.34
N GLY A 232 -1.86 14.56 -4.59
CA GLY A 232 -1.78 13.20 -5.13
C GLY A 232 -2.86 12.96 -6.19
N ILE A 233 -4.13 13.31 -5.91
CA ILE A 233 -5.23 13.22 -6.86
C ILE A 233 -4.94 14.05 -8.11
N ALA A 234 -4.55 15.31 -7.96
CA ALA A 234 -4.25 16.21 -9.08
C ALA A 234 -3.08 15.67 -9.93
N ARG A 235 -2.04 15.10 -9.29
CA ARG A 235 -0.94 14.45 -9.99
C ARG A 235 -1.42 13.24 -10.77
N PHE A 236 -2.20 12.35 -10.14
CA PHE A 236 -2.73 11.15 -10.77
C PHE A 236 -3.57 11.49 -12.00
N VAL A 237 -4.50 12.42 -11.88
CA VAL A 237 -5.35 12.86 -12.99
C VAL A 237 -4.53 13.51 -14.13
N ARG A 238 -3.55 14.34 -13.79
CA ARG A 238 -2.67 14.96 -14.80
C ARG A 238 -1.81 13.93 -15.53
N LYS A 239 -1.35 12.91 -14.82
CA LYS A 239 -0.51 11.84 -15.38
C LYS A 239 -1.33 10.83 -16.21
N HIS A 240 -2.60 10.65 -15.86
CA HIS A 240 -3.53 9.70 -16.47
C HIS A 240 -4.82 10.37 -16.93
N PRO A 241 -4.76 11.31 -17.93
CA PRO A 241 -5.92 12.11 -18.35
C PRO A 241 -7.04 11.26 -18.94
N GLU A 242 -6.74 10.06 -19.44
CA GLU A 242 -7.73 9.09 -19.90
C GLU A 242 -8.72 8.67 -18.80
N ARG A 243 -8.33 8.79 -17.52
CA ARG A 243 -9.21 8.50 -16.39
C ARG A 243 -10.30 9.56 -16.18
N LEU A 244 -10.16 10.73 -16.76
CA LEU A 244 -11.22 11.75 -16.78
C LEU A 244 -12.39 11.33 -17.67
N LYS A 245 -12.14 10.51 -18.70
CA LYS A 245 -13.15 10.06 -19.67
C LYS A 245 -13.90 8.80 -19.19
N ALA A 246 -13.47 8.17 -18.10
CA ALA A 246 -14.12 7.01 -17.49
C ALA A 246 -15.16 7.41 -16.42
N LEU A 247 -15.79 8.58 -16.63
CA LEU A 247 -16.88 9.12 -15.81
C LEU A 247 -18.22 8.59 -16.28
#